data_69c87b8fc561985089b701dbd640d9fa
#
_entry.id   69c87b8fc561985089b701dbd640d9fa
#
_cell.length_a   1.000
_cell.length_b   1.000
_cell.length_c   1.000
_cell.angle_alpha   90.00
_cell.angle_beta   90.00
_cell.angle_gamma   90.00
#
_symmetry.space_group_name_H-M   'P 1'
#
loop_
_entity.id
_entity.type
_entity.pdbx_description
1 polymer ?
#
loop_
_entity_poly.entity_id
_entity_poly.type
_entity_poly.pdbx_seq_one_letter_code
_entity_poly.pdbx_strand_id
1 'polypeptide(L)'
;KFRKTKRLVSARVISSYIPPRWSQIRLSGARVAEAIRAKVIPVTESSPVSALSSLEEEDLLVPTQRFQMSKLLKNPAIFGYLLLAIITLIQSRNRFGALNGGALAASPSGARDLWGFYFESWHQVGMGSSHASPAWIAVLAMASTLLLGKAPLLVTVFFLAAPVLIMWSGHTFLRKLSSNQFITIPASFLYALSPVALTSVNSGRLATLVALMIAPQIPIILSNWKQVELNSWRRIYGLCILLAVLTSFTLITTLVCLGVIGYAIVTDYDEKLAKPLFLARIYKRLTLLIFPFILVAPYSFEALVRPARFFAEPGLNLAGGTAALVLSGNPGGAGSLPWWTISPILLLLIIALFSSSNARSFAQVGISFMCAAVLFSSISITVHGNSSGTRTWVGTLLVGATLASVAAGVVILDRLRTVLIASNIHYRHILAGLLLIVTAMYSVSSIGWSITAGADSPVQSNMKGVMPAFLTAEADTKTLVLREVGSANSKSIQYYISRGEDISLGEPDVASGQVRAIEIAAQELIDGSGISSSQVFSAYGIKYIFVKNPFSRNVIRTIDGLGGFART
;
A
#
# COMPACT_ATOMS: atom_id res chain seq x y z
N LYS A 1 -6.89 -12.35 -63.52
CA LYS A 1 -7.00 -10.98 -62.94
C LYS A 1 -7.36 -10.98 -61.43
N PHE A 2 -8.08 -11.94 -60.90
CA PHE A 2 -8.51 -11.98 -59.48
C PHE A 2 -7.39 -12.39 -58.47
N ARG A 3 -6.36 -13.10 -58.87
CA ARG A 3 -5.26 -13.52 -58.01
C ARG A 3 -4.19 -12.44 -57.72
N LYS A 4 -4.05 -11.43 -58.59
CA LYS A 4 -3.09 -10.33 -58.39
C LYS A 4 -3.60 -9.26 -57.40
N THR A 5 -4.92 -9.01 -57.36
CA THR A 5 -5.51 -8.04 -56.46
C THR A 5 -5.51 -8.49 -55.00
N LYS A 6 -5.64 -9.81 -54.70
CA LYS A 6 -5.57 -10.33 -53.34
C LYS A 6 -4.18 -10.23 -52.67
N ARG A 7 -3.10 -10.28 -53.47
CA ARG A 7 -1.72 -10.10 -52.96
C ARG A 7 -1.37 -8.64 -52.66
N LEU A 8 -1.96 -7.68 -53.35
CA LEU A 8 -1.71 -6.25 -53.10
C LEU A 8 -2.47 -5.73 -51.89
N VAL A 9 -3.66 -6.26 -51.61
CA VAL A 9 -4.44 -5.90 -50.43
C VAL A 9 -3.82 -6.47 -49.13
N SER A 10 -3.28 -7.71 -49.19
CA SER A 10 -2.58 -8.29 -48.04
C SER A 10 -1.27 -7.60 -47.68
N ALA A 11 -0.52 -7.12 -48.67
CA ALA A 11 0.71 -6.38 -48.45
C ALA A 11 0.49 -4.98 -47.85
N ARG A 12 -0.61 -4.31 -48.22
CA ARG A 12 -0.98 -3.00 -47.64
C ARG A 12 -1.49 -3.10 -46.21
N VAL A 13 -2.24 -4.14 -45.86
CA VAL A 13 -2.75 -4.37 -44.49
C VAL A 13 -1.61 -4.75 -43.54
N ILE A 14 -0.57 -5.46 -44.01
CA ILE A 14 0.58 -5.82 -43.16
C ILE A 14 1.48 -4.61 -42.89
N SER A 15 1.62 -3.67 -43.85
CA SER A 15 2.45 -2.47 -43.64
C SER A 15 1.87 -1.44 -42.69
N SER A 16 0.54 -1.43 -42.49
CA SER A 16 -0.14 -0.53 -41.52
C SER A 16 -0.10 -1.01 -40.08
N TYR A 17 0.34 -2.25 -39.82
CA TYR A 17 0.43 -2.83 -38.48
C TYR A 17 1.84 -2.84 -37.86
N ILE A 18 2.84 -2.30 -38.54
CA ILE A 18 4.20 -2.19 -37.99
C ILE A 18 4.27 -0.91 -37.15
N PRO A 19 4.51 -1.00 -35.82
CA PRO A 19 4.60 0.19 -35.00
C PRO A 19 5.76 1.07 -35.44
N PRO A 20 5.65 2.41 -35.36
CA PRO A 20 6.61 3.38 -35.92
C PRO A 20 8.07 3.22 -35.44
N ARG A 21 8.31 2.50 -34.37
CA ARG A 21 9.65 2.18 -33.85
C ARG A 21 10.46 1.23 -34.76
N TRP A 22 9.82 0.36 -35.53
CA TRP A 22 10.51 -0.58 -36.43
C TRP A 22 10.88 0.04 -37.78
N SER A 23 10.14 1.06 -38.20
CA SER A 23 10.52 1.83 -39.40
C SER A 23 11.77 2.69 -39.20
N GLN A 24 11.97 3.22 -37.96
CA GLN A 24 13.18 3.98 -37.63
C GLN A 24 14.42 3.11 -37.51
N ILE A 25 14.31 1.86 -37.08
CA ILE A 25 15.42 0.91 -37.02
C ILE A 25 15.84 0.49 -38.44
N ARG A 26 14.91 0.33 -39.39
CA ARG A 26 15.25 0.03 -40.79
C ARG A 26 15.92 1.22 -41.49
N LEU A 27 15.51 2.45 -41.18
CA LEU A 27 16.14 3.64 -41.76
C LEU A 27 17.55 3.88 -41.20
N SER A 28 17.81 3.52 -39.94
CA SER A 28 19.15 3.60 -39.36
C SER A 28 20.09 2.53 -39.93
N GLY A 29 19.59 1.32 -40.21
CA GLY A 29 20.37 0.27 -40.89
C GLY A 29 20.76 0.61 -42.31
N ALA A 30 19.87 1.25 -43.08
CA ALA A 30 20.17 1.71 -44.44
C ALA A 30 21.22 2.84 -44.44
N ARG A 31 21.17 3.78 -43.53
CA ARG A 31 22.19 4.85 -43.39
C ARG A 31 23.55 4.33 -42.93
N VAL A 32 23.58 3.31 -42.08
CA VAL A 32 24.82 2.65 -41.68
C VAL A 32 25.45 1.89 -42.88
N ALA A 33 24.65 1.21 -43.70
CA ALA A 33 25.14 0.54 -44.90
C ALA A 33 25.65 1.53 -45.96
N GLU A 34 25.03 2.69 -46.10
CA GLU A 34 25.46 3.77 -47.00
C GLU A 34 26.71 4.49 -46.48
N ALA A 35 26.84 4.69 -45.19
CA ALA A 35 28.03 5.23 -44.53
C ALA A 35 29.23 4.29 -44.64
N ILE A 36 29.02 2.99 -44.62
CA ILE A 36 30.08 1.97 -44.84
C ILE A 36 30.53 1.94 -46.31
N ARG A 37 29.61 2.12 -47.29
CA ARG A 37 29.96 2.20 -48.71
C ARG A 37 30.71 3.48 -49.11
N ALA A 38 30.45 4.59 -48.43
CA ALA A 38 31.11 5.88 -48.70
C ALA A 38 32.54 5.97 -48.15
N LYS A 39 33.00 5.00 -47.36
CA LYS A 39 34.34 4.99 -46.74
C LYS A 39 35.31 3.95 -47.34
N VAL A 40 35.03 3.41 -48.53
CA VAL A 40 36.00 2.59 -49.26
C VAL A 40 36.90 3.54 -50.08
N ILE A 41 37.99 3.97 -49.46
CA ILE A 41 39.09 4.70 -50.11
C ILE A 41 39.92 3.67 -50.87
N PRO A 42 40.36 3.96 -52.14
CA PRO A 42 41.20 3.03 -52.90
C PRO A 42 42.57 2.90 -52.22
N VAL A 43 42.94 1.66 -51.97
CA VAL A 43 44.24 1.28 -51.43
C VAL A 43 45.31 1.52 -52.49
N THR A 44 46.18 2.51 -52.29
CA THR A 44 47.49 2.61 -52.91
C THR A 44 48.48 1.85 -52.02
N GLU A 45 49.15 0.89 -52.62
CA GLU A 45 50.17 0.03 -52.06
C GLU A 45 51.31 0.85 -51.44
N SER A 46 51.49 0.80 -50.14
CA SER A 46 52.80 1.02 -49.49
C SER A 46 52.78 0.43 -48.05
N SER A 47 53.56 -0.65 -47.94
CA SER A 47 54.18 -1.26 -46.72
C SER A 47 53.28 -1.63 -45.50
N PRO A 48 53.10 -2.94 -45.23
CA PRO A 48 52.12 -3.41 -44.24
C PRO A 48 52.64 -3.61 -42.81
N VAL A 49 53.73 -3.01 -42.38
CA VAL A 49 54.30 -3.35 -41.03
C VAL A 49 54.14 -2.27 -39.97
N SER A 50 53.89 -1.02 -40.34
CA SER A 50 53.77 0.09 -39.36
C SER A 50 52.32 0.46 -38.98
N ALA A 51 51.33 -0.10 -39.69
CA ALA A 51 49.92 0.23 -39.41
C ALA A 51 49.24 -0.69 -38.40
N LEU A 52 49.83 -1.82 -38.06
CA LEU A 52 49.27 -2.79 -37.13
C LEU A 52 49.56 -2.45 -35.64
N SER A 53 50.63 -1.70 -35.36
CA SER A 53 50.96 -1.31 -33.96
C SER A 53 50.19 -0.11 -33.44
N SER A 54 49.58 0.71 -34.34
CA SER A 54 48.79 1.87 -33.91
C SER A 54 47.28 1.59 -33.76
N LEU A 55 46.80 0.45 -34.31
CA LEU A 55 45.40 0.05 -34.21
C LEU A 55 45.12 -0.84 -33.00
N GLU A 56 46.15 -1.46 -32.43
CA GLU A 56 45.96 -2.30 -31.21
C GLU A 56 45.93 -1.51 -29.90
N GLU A 57 46.44 -0.27 -29.86
CA GLU A 57 46.41 0.55 -28.61
C GLU A 57 45.19 1.46 -28.49
N GLU A 58 44.50 1.83 -29.58
CA GLU A 58 43.33 2.72 -29.52
C GLU A 58 41.99 1.99 -29.35
N ASP A 59 41.90 0.71 -29.71
CA ASP A 59 40.64 -0.06 -29.59
C ASP A 59 40.50 -0.80 -28.23
N LEU A 60 41.51 -0.77 -27.35
CA LEU A 60 41.45 -1.35 -26.00
C LEU A 60 41.06 -0.37 -24.92
N LEU A 61 40.86 0.89 -25.21
CA LEU A 61 40.22 1.84 -24.30
C LEU A 61 38.71 1.73 -24.44
N VAL A 62 38.13 0.58 -24.05
CA VAL A 62 36.77 0.56 -23.55
C VAL A 62 36.72 1.66 -22.48
N PRO A 63 35.94 2.73 -22.66
CA PRO A 63 35.81 3.74 -21.60
C PRO A 63 35.21 3.03 -20.40
N THR A 64 36.06 2.54 -19.52
CA THR A 64 35.64 2.19 -18.19
C THR A 64 34.99 3.46 -17.66
N GLN A 65 33.65 3.46 -17.64
CA GLN A 65 32.90 4.52 -16.99
C GLN A 65 33.39 4.52 -15.55
N ARG A 66 34.46 5.28 -15.26
CA ARG A 66 34.90 5.54 -13.90
C ARG A 66 33.66 6.04 -13.18
N PHE A 67 33.23 5.26 -12.21
CA PHE A 67 32.12 5.55 -11.34
C PHE A 67 32.39 6.92 -10.70
N GLN A 68 31.91 7.98 -11.36
CA GLN A 68 32.17 9.35 -10.91
C GLN A 68 31.19 9.66 -9.80
N MET A 69 31.59 9.45 -8.54
CA MET A 69 30.86 9.84 -7.33
C MET A 69 30.29 11.26 -7.43
N SER A 70 31.02 12.20 -8.07
CA SER A 70 30.58 13.57 -8.29
C SER A 70 29.33 13.70 -9.18
N LYS A 71 29.09 12.80 -10.12
CA LYS A 71 27.85 12.77 -10.95
C LYS A 71 26.68 12.18 -10.18
N LEU A 72 26.96 11.22 -9.30
CA LEU A 72 25.94 10.66 -8.41
C LEU A 72 25.43 11.70 -7.40
N LEU A 73 26.35 12.43 -6.75
CA LEU A 73 25.99 13.48 -5.78
C LEU A 73 25.28 14.70 -6.41
N LYS A 74 25.43 14.92 -7.72
CA LYS A 74 24.71 15.97 -8.46
C LYS A 74 23.29 15.57 -8.89
N ASN A 75 22.90 14.29 -8.71
CA ASN A 75 21.57 13.84 -9.07
C ASN A 75 20.59 14.14 -7.92
N PRO A 76 19.60 15.05 -8.10
CA PRO A 76 18.67 15.42 -7.06
C PRO A 76 17.82 14.24 -6.55
N ALA A 77 17.64 13.19 -7.35
CA ALA A 77 16.94 11.99 -6.93
C ALA A 77 17.66 11.26 -5.79
N ILE A 78 18.97 11.10 -5.90
CA ILE A 78 19.76 10.41 -4.88
C ILE A 78 19.69 11.16 -3.55
N PHE A 79 19.77 12.49 -3.60
CA PHE A 79 19.63 13.32 -2.41
C PHE A 79 18.25 13.14 -1.75
N GLY A 80 17.16 13.13 -2.54
CA GLY A 80 15.81 12.92 -2.02
C GLY A 80 15.63 11.53 -1.36
N TYR A 81 16.15 10.47 -1.96
CA TYR A 81 16.11 9.12 -1.38
C TYR A 81 16.97 8.99 -0.13
N LEU A 82 18.17 9.56 -0.14
CA LEU A 82 19.07 9.55 1.02
C LEU A 82 18.44 10.30 2.20
N LEU A 83 17.89 11.49 1.95
CA LEU A 83 17.21 12.28 2.98
C LEU A 83 16.05 11.49 3.60
N LEU A 84 15.18 10.87 2.77
CA LEU A 84 14.08 10.06 3.26
C LEU A 84 14.58 8.84 4.05
N ALA A 85 15.63 8.18 3.58
CA ALA A 85 16.23 7.03 4.29
C ALA A 85 16.75 7.45 5.68
N ILE A 86 17.44 8.60 5.79
CA ILE A 86 17.91 9.13 7.08
C ILE A 86 16.74 9.44 8.01
N ILE A 87 15.70 10.12 7.52
CA ILE A 87 14.49 10.42 8.31
C ILE A 87 13.85 9.12 8.80
N THR A 88 13.72 8.13 7.92
CA THR A 88 13.13 6.82 8.25
C THR A 88 13.95 6.10 9.31
N LEU A 89 15.28 6.10 9.22
CA LEU A 89 16.15 5.48 10.22
C LEU A 89 16.01 6.16 11.59
N ILE A 90 15.98 7.47 11.63
CA ILE A 90 15.77 8.23 12.89
C ILE A 90 14.40 7.94 13.49
N GLN A 91 13.35 7.93 12.66
CA GLN A 91 11.99 7.59 13.10
C GLN A 91 11.91 6.14 13.63
N SER A 92 12.67 5.24 13.04
CA SER A 92 12.63 3.81 13.34
C SER A 92 13.62 3.37 14.43
N ARG A 93 14.20 4.29 15.20
CA ARG A 93 15.19 3.96 16.26
C ARG A 93 14.70 2.93 17.28
N ASN A 94 13.39 2.87 17.53
CA ASN A 94 12.74 1.92 18.45
C ASN A 94 12.13 0.70 17.74
N ARG A 95 12.46 0.48 16.45
CA ARG A 95 11.85 -0.56 15.60
C ARG A 95 12.85 -1.62 15.10
N PHE A 96 14.02 -1.71 15.70
CA PHE A 96 15.00 -2.75 15.36
C PHE A 96 14.75 -4.01 16.20
N GLY A 97 14.24 -5.07 15.56
CA GLY A 97 13.88 -6.34 16.18
C GLY A 97 12.49 -6.83 15.73
N ALA A 98 11.92 -7.78 16.45
CA ALA A 98 10.57 -8.25 16.17
C ALA A 98 9.54 -7.16 16.47
N LEU A 99 8.80 -6.74 15.43
CA LEU A 99 7.83 -5.66 15.54
C LEU A 99 6.46 -6.19 15.94
N ASN A 100 5.81 -5.47 16.84
CA ASN A 100 4.41 -5.62 17.16
C ASN A 100 3.82 -4.28 17.64
N GLY A 101 2.51 -4.23 17.78
CA GLY A 101 1.81 -3.05 18.31
C GLY A 101 0.95 -2.34 17.26
N GLY A 102 0.07 -1.46 17.73
CA GLY A 102 -0.98 -0.92 16.88
C GLY A 102 -1.87 -2.04 16.34
N ALA A 103 -2.09 -2.06 15.03
CA ALA A 103 -2.82 -3.12 14.34
C ALA A 103 -1.94 -4.35 14.01
N LEU A 104 -0.62 -4.20 14.11
CA LEU A 104 0.33 -5.27 13.82
C LEU A 104 0.38 -6.26 14.99
N ALA A 105 -0.10 -7.48 14.77
CA ALA A 105 0.07 -8.59 15.70
C ALA A 105 1.51 -9.13 15.64
N ALA A 106 1.89 -9.93 16.63
CA ALA A 106 3.23 -10.52 16.69
C ALA A 106 3.49 -11.44 15.50
N SER A 107 4.70 -11.41 14.96
CA SER A 107 5.07 -12.30 13.87
C SER A 107 5.45 -13.68 14.42
N PRO A 108 4.99 -14.79 13.82
CA PRO A 108 5.46 -16.12 14.19
C PRO A 108 6.97 -16.26 13.89
N SER A 109 7.59 -17.29 14.44
CA SER A 109 9.06 -17.47 14.41
C SER A 109 9.60 -17.64 12.99
N GLY A 110 8.87 -18.30 12.11
CA GLY A 110 9.35 -18.64 10.77
C GLY A 110 8.31 -18.69 9.66
N ALA A 111 8.82 -18.83 8.43
CA ALA A 111 7.99 -19.05 7.25
C ALA A 111 7.19 -20.35 7.33
N ARG A 112 7.74 -21.38 8.00
CA ARG A 112 7.06 -22.66 8.17
C ARG A 112 5.76 -22.51 8.95
N ASP A 113 5.77 -21.69 10.00
CA ASP A 113 4.60 -21.44 10.84
C ASP A 113 3.52 -20.67 10.07
N LEU A 114 3.94 -19.70 9.23
CA LEU A 114 3.02 -18.98 8.33
C LEU A 114 2.38 -19.92 7.29
N TRP A 115 3.16 -20.85 6.72
CA TRP A 115 2.61 -21.85 5.79
C TRP A 115 1.71 -22.84 6.51
N GLY A 116 2.09 -23.31 7.71
CA GLY A 116 1.26 -24.15 8.57
C GLY A 116 -0.09 -23.50 8.80
N PHE A 117 -0.08 -22.28 9.32
CA PHE A 117 -1.28 -21.49 9.56
C PHE A 117 -2.16 -21.30 8.31
N TYR A 118 -1.52 -21.06 7.14
CA TYR A 118 -2.27 -20.86 5.90
C TYR A 118 -3.00 -22.12 5.43
N PHE A 119 -2.39 -23.30 5.59
CA PHE A 119 -2.97 -24.56 5.14
C PHE A 119 -3.83 -25.27 6.19
N GLU A 120 -3.84 -24.80 7.43
CA GLU A 120 -4.71 -25.35 8.46
C GLU A 120 -6.18 -25.11 8.13
N SER A 121 -6.99 -26.18 8.25
CA SER A 121 -8.44 -26.10 8.10
C SER A 121 -9.17 -25.76 9.40
N TRP A 122 -8.48 -25.89 10.53
CA TRP A 122 -8.97 -25.55 11.86
C TRP A 122 -7.92 -24.76 12.62
N HIS A 123 -8.28 -23.54 12.99
CA HIS A 123 -7.41 -22.64 13.74
C HIS A 123 -7.74 -22.65 15.23
N GLN A 124 -6.73 -22.86 16.06
CA GLN A 124 -6.87 -22.82 17.53
C GLN A 124 -6.92 -21.39 18.08
N VAL A 125 -7.67 -20.50 17.45
CA VAL A 125 -7.80 -19.10 17.83
C VAL A 125 -9.07 -18.88 18.64
N GLY A 126 -8.95 -18.28 19.80
CA GLY A 126 -10.08 -18.06 20.69
C GLY A 126 -10.75 -19.38 21.12
N MET A 127 -12.01 -19.58 20.73
CA MET A 127 -12.75 -20.83 20.99
C MET A 127 -12.58 -21.88 19.88
N GLY A 128 -11.75 -21.59 18.90
CA GLY A 128 -11.55 -22.38 17.69
C GLY A 128 -12.31 -21.82 16.50
N SER A 129 -11.74 -21.98 15.30
CA SER A 129 -12.31 -21.45 14.07
C SER A 129 -12.01 -22.32 12.86
N SER A 130 -13.01 -22.50 11.99
CA SER A 130 -12.89 -23.15 10.67
C SER A 130 -12.86 -22.14 9.53
N HIS A 131 -12.63 -20.85 9.81
CA HIS A 131 -12.57 -19.82 8.77
C HIS A 131 -11.33 -20.00 7.90
N ALA A 132 -11.48 -19.67 6.63
CA ALA A 132 -10.37 -19.69 5.70
C ALA A 132 -9.28 -18.69 6.12
N SER A 133 -8.04 -19.16 6.09
CA SER A 133 -6.87 -18.29 6.32
C SER A 133 -6.82 -17.16 5.31
N PRO A 134 -6.48 -15.92 5.74
CA PRO A 134 -6.39 -14.81 4.83
C PRO A 134 -5.24 -15.00 3.83
N ALA A 135 -5.49 -14.72 2.56
CA ALA A 135 -4.53 -14.96 1.49
C ALA A 135 -3.24 -14.12 1.60
N TRP A 136 -3.27 -13.00 2.33
CA TRP A 136 -2.06 -12.20 2.59
C TRP A 136 -1.01 -12.95 3.44
N ILE A 137 -1.42 -13.93 4.25
CA ILE A 137 -0.50 -14.82 4.98
C ILE A 137 0.36 -15.63 4.00
N ALA A 138 -0.24 -16.15 2.91
CA ALA A 138 0.53 -16.86 1.87
C ALA A 138 1.55 -15.94 1.19
N VAL A 139 1.19 -14.67 0.96
CA VAL A 139 2.12 -13.68 0.38
C VAL A 139 3.28 -13.41 1.34
N LEU A 140 3.01 -13.24 2.64
CA LEU A 140 4.06 -13.08 3.66
C LEU A 140 4.90 -14.35 3.82
N ALA A 141 4.28 -15.52 3.78
CA ALA A 141 4.97 -16.81 3.86
C ALA A 141 5.95 -17.00 2.68
N MET A 142 5.51 -16.69 1.44
CA MET A 142 6.40 -16.66 0.26
C MET A 142 7.56 -15.69 0.44
N ALA A 143 7.27 -14.45 0.82
CA ALA A 143 8.28 -13.42 1.00
C ALA A 143 9.26 -13.79 2.13
N SER A 144 8.76 -14.36 3.24
CA SER A 144 9.57 -14.84 4.36
C SER A 144 10.46 -16.02 3.95
N THR A 145 9.95 -16.95 3.14
CA THR A 145 10.74 -18.06 2.59
C THR A 145 11.92 -17.55 1.77
N LEU A 146 11.70 -16.51 0.94
CA LEU A 146 12.76 -15.86 0.17
C LEU A 146 13.74 -15.09 1.06
N LEU A 147 13.31 -14.61 2.23
CA LEU A 147 14.13 -13.87 3.20
C LEU A 147 14.59 -14.78 4.35
N LEU A 148 15.33 -15.85 4.02
CA LEU A 148 15.96 -16.78 4.97
C LEU A 148 14.97 -17.50 5.92
N GLY A 149 13.70 -17.54 5.60
CA GLY A 149 12.66 -18.18 6.40
C GLY A 149 12.28 -17.47 7.70
N LYS A 150 12.78 -16.27 7.97
CA LYS A 150 12.53 -15.51 9.21
C LYS A 150 11.40 -14.49 9.04
N ALA A 151 10.21 -14.81 9.53
CA ALA A 151 9.05 -13.93 9.43
C ALA A 151 9.20 -12.59 10.19
N PRO A 152 9.74 -12.52 11.42
CA PRO A 152 9.97 -11.25 12.10
C PRO A 152 10.94 -10.33 11.35
N LEU A 153 12.01 -10.90 10.74
CA LEU A 153 12.95 -10.13 9.93
C LEU A 153 12.27 -9.52 8.71
N LEU A 154 11.43 -10.30 8.01
CA LEU A 154 10.66 -9.80 6.87
C LEU A 154 9.81 -8.58 7.25
N VAL A 155 9.03 -8.69 8.34
CA VAL A 155 8.14 -7.61 8.79
C VAL A 155 8.96 -6.37 9.17
N THR A 156 10.07 -6.55 9.88
CA THR A 156 10.96 -5.43 10.26
C THR A 156 11.53 -4.74 9.03
N VAL A 157 12.11 -5.50 8.10
CA VAL A 157 12.67 -4.96 6.85
C VAL A 157 11.59 -4.27 6.01
N PHE A 158 10.39 -4.85 5.95
CA PHE A 158 9.25 -4.25 5.24
C PHE A 158 8.89 -2.87 5.81
N PHE A 159 8.73 -2.74 7.13
CA PHE A 159 8.39 -1.46 7.75
C PHE A 159 9.53 -0.42 7.63
N LEU A 160 10.79 -0.84 7.73
CA LEU A 160 11.94 0.05 7.54
C LEU A 160 12.09 0.50 6.07
N ALA A 161 11.84 -0.38 5.12
CA ALA A 161 11.95 -0.05 3.70
C ALA A 161 10.72 0.67 3.15
N ALA A 162 9.56 0.55 3.80
CA ALA A 162 8.28 1.03 3.28
C ALA A 162 8.30 2.48 2.79
N PRO A 163 8.79 3.50 3.55
CA PRO A 163 8.78 4.88 3.07
C PRO A 163 9.60 5.08 1.79
N VAL A 164 10.75 4.42 1.70
CA VAL A 164 11.64 4.49 0.52
C VAL A 164 11.00 3.80 -0.69
N LEU A 165 10.36 2.64 -0.49
CA LEU A 165 9.66 1.91 -1.53
C LEU A 165 8.42 2.67 -2.04
N ILE A 166 7.69 3.34 -1.14
CA ILE A 166 6.56 4.21 -1.47
C ILE A 166 7.05 5.39 -2.32
N MET A 167 8.14 6.05 -1.92
CA MET A 167 8.75 7.12 -2.71
C MET A 167 9.19 6.63 -4.10
N TRP A 168 9.83 5.47 -4.17
CA TRP A 168 10.27 4.87 -5.44
C TRP A 168 9.09 4.56 -6.36
N SER A 169 8.05 3.94 -5.85
CA SER A 169 6.84 3.63 -6.59
C SER A 169 6.14 4.90 -7.09
N GLY A 170 5.94 5.88 -6.22
CA GLY A 170 5.40 7.19 -6.58
C GLY A 170 6.25 7.91 -7.64
N HIS A 171 7.58 7.94 -7.47
CA HIS A 171 8.49 8.59 -8.42
C HIS A 171 8.45 7.94 -9.80
N THR A 172 8.40 6.61 -9.90
CA THR A 172 8.28 5.91 -11.19
C THR A 172 7.01 6.29 -11.96
N PHE A 173 5.90 6.51 -11.24
CA PHE A 173 4.65 6.99 -11.83
C PHE A 173 4.72 8.47 -12.19
N LEU A 174 5.16 9.35 -11.28
CA LEU A 174 5.17 10.79 -11.51
C LEU A 174 6.11 11.21 -12.63
N ARG A 175 7.20 10.46 -12.87
CA ARG A 175 8.08 10.65 -14.05
C ARG A 175 7.39 10.40 -15.39
N LYS A 176 6.22 9.74 -15.40
CA LYS A 176 5.40 9.62 -16.62
C LYS A 176 4.56 10.86 -16.88
N LEU A 177 4.30 11.67 -15.85
CA LEU A 177 3.51 12.89 -15.93
C LEU A 177 4.39 14.12 -16.24
N SER A 178 5.60 14.19 -15.68
CA SER A 178 6.57 15.25 -15.94
C SER A 178 8.00 14.71 -16.01
N SER A 179 8.79 15.21 -16.97
CA SER A 179 10.22 14.87 -17.09
C SER A 179 11.10 15.66 -16.12
N ASN A 180 10.56 16.69 -15.46
CA ASN A 180 11.30 17.56 -14.56
C ASN A 180 11.52 16.91 -13.19
N GLN A 181 12.75 16.55 -12.90
CA GLN A 181 13.12 15.93 -11.62
C GLN A 181 12.91 16.87 -10.42
N PHE A 182 13.04 18.18 -10.58
CA PHE A 182 12.80 19.15 -9.50
C PHE A 182 11.34 19.27 -9.09
N ILE A 183 10.40 18.74 -9.88
CA ILE A 183 8.98 18.61 -9.55
C ILE A 183 8.67 17.19 -9.06
N THR A 184 9.15 16.18 -9.77
CA THR A 184 8.76 14.79 -9.49
C THR A 184 9.38 14.21 -8.21
N ILE A 185 10.59 14.64 -7.84
CA ILE A 185 11.25 14.17 -6.62
C ILE A 185 10.57 14.73 -5.36
N PRO A 186 10.38 16.05 -5.19
CA PRO A 186 9.63 16.57 -4.05
C PRO A 186 8.20 16.04 -3.98
N ALA A 187 7.52 15.84 -5.11
CA ALA A 187 6.19 15.27 -5.14
C ALA A 187 6.17 13.81 -4.67
N SER A 188 7.15 12.99 -5.07
CA SER A 188 7.27 11.61 -4.59
C SER A 188 7.67 11.53 -3.12
N PHE A 189 8.48 12.47 -2.64
CA PHE A 189 8.82 12.63 -1.24
C PHE A 189 7.58 12.97 -0.40
N LEU A 190 6.75 13.93 -0.86
CA LEU A 190 5.46 14.25 -0.25
C LEU A 190 4.50 13.05 -0.22
N TYR A 191 4.49 12.23 -1.27
CA TYR A 191 3.70 11.01 -1.29
C TYR A 191 4.13 10.03 -0.19
N ALA A 192 5.44 9.84 0.00
CA ALA A 192 6.00 8.99 1.04
C ALA A 192 5.80 9.55 2.46
N LEU A 193 5.76 10.85 2.63
CA LEU A 193 5.47 11.54 3.90
C LEU A 193 3.99 11.91 4.06
N SER A 194 3.10 11.41 3.20
CA SER A 194 1.66 11.70 3.33
C SER A 194 1.12 11.22 4.68
N PRO A 195 0.03 11.83 5.20
CA PRO A 195 -0.56 11.41 6.47
C PRO A 195 -0.93 9.94 6.46
N VAL A 196 -1.41 9.43 5.31
CA VAL A 196 -1.74 8.00 5.14
C VAL A 196 -0.51 7.12 5.31
N ALA A 197 0.63 7.49 4.70
CA ALA A 197 1.86 6.71 4.78
C ALA A 197 2.44 6.69 6.19
N LEU A 198 2.62 7.88 6.80
CA LEU A 198 3.19 8.00 8.14
C LEU A 198 2.32 7.32 9.20
N THR A 199 1.00 7.55 9.14
CA THR A 199 0.06 6.90 10.07
C THR A 199 0.07 5.38 9.90
N SER A 200 0.14 4.87 8.67
CA SER A 200 0.14 3.43 8.43
C SER A 200 1.42 2.74 8.93
N VAL A 201 2.58 3.39 8.80
CA VAL A 201 3.85 2.91 9.38
C VAL A 201 3.76 2.88 10.90
N ASN A 202 3.20 3.93 11.53
CA ASN A 202 3.17 4.07 12.98
C ASN A 202 2.10 3.19 13.64
N SER A 203 0.99 2.93 12.95
CA SER A 203 -0.12 2.12 13.46
C SER A 203 -0.08 0.66 13.02
N GLY A 204 0.93 0.23 12.24
CA GLY A 204 1.11 -1.16 11.85
C GLY A 204 0.14 -1.66 10.76
N ARG A 205 -0.28 -0.79 9.83
CA ARG A 205 -1.28 -1.10 8.79
C ARG A 205 -0.64 -1.66 7.52
N LEU A 206 -0.44 -2.97 7.48
CA LEU A 206 0.20 -3.68 6.36
C LEU A 206 -0.50 -3.44 5.02
N ALA A 207 -1.83 -3.56 4.97
CA ALA A 207 -2.59 -3.42 3.73
C ALA A 207 -2.43 -2.04 3.08
N THR A 208 -2.54 -0.99 3.89
CA THR A 208 -2.40 0.38 3.40
C THR A 208 -0.97 0.66 2.90
N LEU A 209 0.08 0.10 3.55
CA LEU A 209 1.46 0.22 3.07
C LEU A 209 1.66 -0.50 1.72
N VAL A 210 1.12 -1.71 1.57
CA VAL A 210 1.13 -2.44 0.30
C VAL A 210 0.37 -1.66 -0.78
N ALA A 211 -0.78 -1.08 -0.44
CA ALA A 211 -1.55 -0.25 -1.36
C ALA A 211 -0.77 1.00 -1.82
N LEU A 212 -0.05 1.69 -0.93
CA LEU A 212 0.82 2.83 -1.26
C LEU A 212 1.95 2.46 -2.24
N MET A 213 2.48 1.23 -2.13
CA MET A 213 3.53 0.76 -3.04
C MET A 213 2.96 0.31 -4.39
N ILE A 214 1.78 -0.31 -4.41
CA ILE A 214 1.19 -0.91 -5.62
C ILE A 214 0.38 0.09 -6.44
N ALA A 215 -0.38 1.00 -5.80
CA ALA A 215 -1.29 1.90 -6.50
C ALA A 215 -0.64 2.72 -7.62
N PRO A 216 0.59 3.28 -7.47
CA PRO A 216 1.25 4.00 -8.55
C PRO A 216 1.64 3.12 -9.75
N GLN A 217 1.76 1.80 -9.58
CA GLN A 217 2.14 0.88 -10.66
C GLN A 217 0.96 0.56 -11.59
N ILE A 218 -0.28 0.65 -11.07
CA ILE A 218 -1.50 0.37 -11.84
C ILE A 218 -1.59 1.24 -13.11
N PRO A 219 -1.54 2.58 -13.04
CA PRO A 219 -1.59 3.44 -14.23
C PRO A 219 -0.35 3.34 -15.11
N ILE A 220 0.81 2.86 -14.59
CA ILE A 220 2.00 2.61 -15.40
C ILE A 220 1.80 1.40 -16.32
N ILE A 221 1.24 0.32 -15.78
CA ILE A 221 1.00 -0.94 -16.53
C ILE A 221 -0.15 -0.73 -17.51
N LEU A 222 -1.20 -0.07 -17.08
CA LEU A 222 -2.41 0.20 -17.85
C LEU A 222 -2.37 1.62 -18.43
N SER A 223 -1.49 1.85 -19.41
CA SER A 223 -1.25 3.19 -19.98
C SER A 223 -2.46 3.81 -20.67
N ASN A 224 -3.40 3.01 -21.20
CA ASN A 224 -4.62 3.46 -21.87
C ASN A 224 -5.84 2.72 -21.32
N TRP A 225 -6.45 3.26 -20.27
CA TRP A 225 -7.66 2.69 -19.67
C TRP A 225 -8.86 2.68 -20.63
N LYS A 226 -9.04 3.76 -21.41
CA LYS A 226 -10.15 3.88 -22.37
C LYS A 226 -10.05 2.85 -23.50
N GLN A 227 -8.84 2.50 -23.90
CA GLN A 227 -8.54 1.57 -24.97
C GLN A 227 -7.87 0.29 -24.44
N VAL A 228 -8.47 -0.29 -23.40
CA VAL A 228 -7.91 -1.48 -22.73
C VAL A 228 -7.78 -2.67 -23.68
N GLU A 229 -8.61 -2.72 -24.74
CA GLU A 229 -8.55 -3.73 -25.80
C GLU A 229 -7.22 -3.75 -26.57
N LEU A 230 -6.51 -2.63 -26.64
CA LEU A 230 -5.21 -2.52 -27.30
C LEU A 230 -4.05 -3.07 -26.44
N ASN A 231 -4.25 -3.26 -25.14
CA ASN A 231 -3.23 -3.83 -24.28
C ASN A 231 -3.06 -5.33 -24.54
N SER A 232 -1.81 -5.81 -24.52
CA SER A 232 -1.53 -7.24 -24.62
C SER A 232 -2.04 -8.01 -23.40
N TRP A 233 -2.46 -9.26 -23.57
CA TRP A 233 -2.88 -10.13 -22.49
C TRP A 233 -1.81 -10.31 -21.40
N ARG A 234 -0.54 -10.31 -21.78
CA ARG A 234 0.58 -10.35 -20.83
C ARG A 234 0.54 -9.19 -19.82
N ARG A 235 0.18 -7.98 -20.27
CA ARG A 235 0.03 -6.82 -19.39
C ARG A 235 -1.20 -6.95 -18.50
N ILE A 236 -2.30 -7.46 -19.06
CA ILE A 236 -3.54 -7.68 -18.29
C ILE A 236 -3.31 -8.69 -17.17
N TYR A 237 -2.70 -9.86 -17.46
CA TYR A 237 -2.40 -10.86 -16.43
C TYR A 237 -1.36 -10.36 -15.42
N GLY A 238 -0.33 -9.61 -15.85
CA GLY A 238 0.60 -8.98 -14.93
C GLY A 238 -0.10 -8.02 -13.95
N LEU A 239 -1.07 -7.24 -14.45
CA LEU A 239 -1.89 -6.38 -13.59
C LEU A 239 -2.83 -7.19 -12.70
N CYS A 240 -3.39 -8.30 -13.19
CA CYS A 240 -4.22 -9.20 -12.38
C CYS A 240 -3.44 -9.77 -11.18
N ILE A 241 -2.19 -10.18 -11.37
CA ILE A 241 -1.34 -10.67 -10.28
C ILE A 241 -1.07 -9.55 -9.27
N LEU A 242 -0.76 -8.35 -9.74
CA LEU A 242 -0.55 -7.19 -8.88
C LEU A 242 -1.80 -6.84 -8.07
N LEU A 243 -2.97 -6.85 -8.72
CA LEU A 243 -4.27 -6.66 -8.08
C LEU A 243 -4.60 -7.81 -7.12
N ALA A 244 -4.24 -9.06 -7.43
CA ALA A 244 -4.44 -10.19 -6.53
C ALA A 244 -3.62 -10.03 -5.24
N VAL A 245 -2.36 -9.60 -5.34
CA VAL A 245 -1.55 -9.25 -4.16
C VAL A 245 -2.23 -8.14 -3.36
N LEU A 246 -2.70 -7.08 -4.00
CA LEU A 246 -3.39 -5.99 -3.31
C LEU A 246 -4.70 -6.47 -2.67
N THR A 247 -5.50 -7.26 -3.39
CA THR A 247 -6.77 -7.83 -2.92
C THR A 247 -6.56 -8.80 -1.76
N SER A 248 -5.44 -9.55 -1.73
CA SER A 248 -5.12 -10.45 -0.62
C SER A 248 -4.97 -9.69 0.70
N PHE A 249 -4.38 -8.49 0.68
CA PHE A 249 -4.25 -7.63 1.86
C PHE A 249 -5.52 -6.83 2.16
N THR A 250 -6.29 -6.45 1.14
CA THR A 250 -7.47 -5.61 1.33
C THR A 250 -8.54 -5.90 0.28
N LEU A 251 -9.61 -6.54 0.71
CA LEU A 251 -10.73 -6.92 -0.17
C LEU A 251 -11.51 -5.72 -0.70
N ILE A 252 -11.41 -4.53 -0.07
CA ILE A 252 -12.03 -3.30 -0.57
C ILE A 252 -11.54 -2.94 -1.98
N THR A 253 -10.34 -3.40 -2.36
CA THR A 253 -9.82 -3.25 -3.72
C THR A 253 -10.77 -3.84 -4.76
N THR A 254 -11.40 -4.97 -4.48
CA THR A 254 -12.40 -5.58 -5.37
C THR A 254 -13.60 -4.66 -5.58
N LEU A 255 -14.11 -4.02 -4.50
CA LEU A 255 -15.20 -3.07 -4.59
C LEU A 255 -14.81 -1.83 -5.39
N VAL A 256 -13.59 -1.33 -5.21
CA VAL A 256 -13.04 -0.22 -5.99
C VAL A 256 -12.94 -0.61 -7.47
N CYS A 257 -12.40 -1.79 -7.78
CA CYS A 257 -12.32 -2.30 -9.15
C CYS A 257 -13.72 -2.46 -9.77
N LEU A 258 -14.69 -2.98 -9.03
CA LEU A 258 -16.07 -3.09 -9.47
C LEU A 258 -16.66 -1.72 -9.82
N GLY A 259 -16.50 -0.72 -8.96
CA GLY A 259 -16.97 0.64 -9.20
C GLY A 259 -16.31 1.29 -10.42
N VAL A 260 -14.98 1.19 -10.55
CA VAL A 260 -14.23 1.76 -11.68
C VAL A 260 -14.60 1.06 -12.99
N ILE A 261 -14.70 -0.27 -13.00
CA ILE A 261 -15.05 -1.05 -14.20
C ILE A 261 -16.51 -0.79 -14.57
N GLY A 262 -17.43 -0.77 -13.60
CA GLY A 262 -18.84 -0.46 -13.83
C GLY A 262 -19.01 0.93 -14.44
N TYR A 263 -18.38 1.95 -13.86
CA TYR A 263 -18.35 3.31 -14.41
C TYR A 263 -17.80 3.34 -15.85
N ALA A 264 -16.69 2.64 -16.10
CA ALA A 264 -16.08 2.60 -17.41
C ALA A 264 -16.93 1.87 -18.47
N ILE A 265 -17.69 0.85 -18.10
CA ILE A 265 -18.62 0.17 -19.02
C ILE A 265 -19.74 1.14 -19.44
N VAL A 266 -20.25 1.94 -18.51
CA VAL A 266 -21.34 2.88 -18.77
C VAL A 266 -20.88 4.08 -19.59
N THR A 267 -19.70 4.65 -19.26
CA THR A 267 -19.23 5.91 -19.86
C THR A 267 -18.45 5.74 -21.17
N ASP A 268 -17.77 4.60 -21.36
CA ASP A 268 -16.94 4.34 -22.53
C ASP A 268 -17.67 3.48 -23.59
N TYR A 269 -19.01 3.44 -23.53
CA TYR A 269 -19.82 2.79 -24.57
C TYR A 269 -19.67 3.57 -25.88
N ASP A 270 -19.13 2.94 -26.91
CA ASP A 270 -18.91 3.51 -28.23
C ASP A 270 -19.60 2.62 -29.28
N GLU A 271 -20.74 3.08 -29.80
CA GLU A 271 -21.50 2.38 -30.83
C GLU A 271 -20.73 2.17 -32.13
N LYS A 272 -19.71 3.00 -32.39
CA LYS A 272 -18.89 2.92 -33.60
C LYS A 272 -17.79 1.88 -33.51
N LEU A 273 -17.55 1.34 -32.31
CA LEU A 273 -16.53 0.32 -32.10
C LEU A 273 -16.97 -1.02 -32.69
N ALA A 274 -16.09 -1.66 -33.50
CA ALA A 274 -16.38 -2.97 -34.06
C ALA A 274 -16.65 -4.00 -32.94
N LYS A 275 -17.71 -4.81 -33.08
CA LYS A 275 -18.15 -5.80 -32.08
C LYS A 275 -17.00 -6.62 -31.47
N PRO A 276 -16.01 -7.16 -32.23
CA PRO A 276 -14.94 -7.96 -31.64
C PRO A 276 -14.02 -7.14 -30.71
N LEU A 277 -13.79 -5.85 -31.02
CA LEU A 277 -13.00 -4.95 -30.17
C LEU A 277 -13.76 -4.56 -28.90
N PHE A 278 -15.05 -4.33 -29.02
CA PHE A 278 -15.92 -4.05 -27.87
C PHE A 278 -15.97 -5.23 -26.89
N LEU A 279 -16.16 -6.45 -27.41
CA LEU A 279 -16.11 -7.66 -26.59
C LEU A 279 -14.74 -7.83 -25.93
N ALA A 280 -13.63 -7.64 -26.68
CA ALA A 280 -12.29 -7.71 -26.11
C ALA A 280 -12.07 -6.68 -24.99
N ARG A 281 -12.66 -5.47 -25.11
CA ARG A 281 -12.64 -4.45 -24.06
C ARG A 281 -13.35 -4.93 -22.80
N ILE A 282 -14.55 -5.47 -22.94
CA ILE A 282 -15.34 -6.00 -21.81
C ILE A 282 -14.62 -7.19 -21.16
N TYR A 283 -14.18 -8.18 -21.94
CA TYR A 283 -13.49 -9.36 -21.41
C TYR A 283 -12.24 -9.00 -20.61
N LYS A 284 -11.41 -8.08 -21.12
CA LYS A 284 -10.22 -7.64 -20.39
C LYS A 284 -10.54 -6.90 -19.10
N ARG A 285 -11.61 -6.07 -19.08
CA ARG A 285 -12.07 -5.40 -17.87
C ARG A 285 -12.63 -6.39 -16.85
N LEU A 286 -13.45 -7.34 -17.29
CA LEU A 286 -13.96 -8.40 -16.41
C LEU A 286 -12.85 -9.30 -15.88
N THR A 287 -11.84 -9.61 -16.67
CA THR A 287 -10.66 -10.36 -16.22
C THR A 287 -9.94 -9.63 -15.08
N LEU A 288 -9.78 -8.31 -15.17
CA LEU A 288 -9.17 -7.49 -14.10
C LEU A 288 -9.99 -7.48 -12.80
N LEU A 289 -11.29 -7.74 -12.85
CA LEU A 289 -12.14 -7.85 -11.66
C LEU A 289 -12.16 -9.28 -11.10
N ILE A 290 -12.45 -10.26 -11.96
CA ILE A 290 -12.77 -11.63 -11.56
C ILE A 290 -11.50 -12.41 -11.22
N PHE A 291 -10.46 -12.30 -12.02
CA PHE A 291 -9.26 -13.12 -11.86
C PHE A 291 -8.52 -12.85 -10.54
N PRO A 292 -8.27 -11.59 -10.10
CA PRO A 292 -7.69 -11.33 -8.78
C PRO A 292 -8.55 -11.88 -7.64
N PHE A 293 -9.87 -11.77 -7.74
CA PHE A 293 -10.80 -12.27 -6.73
C PHE A 293 -10.74 -13.80 -6.59
N ILE A 294 -10.67 -14.52 -7.72
CA ILE A 294 -10.53 -15.98 -7.73
C ILE A 294 -9.16 -16.40 -7.18
N LEU A 295 -8.07 -15.70 -7.51
CA LEU A 295 -6.73 -16.02 -7.01
C LEU A 295 -6.62 -15.93 -5.48
N VAL A 296 -7.47 -15.16 -4.84
CA VAL A 296 -7.51 -14.97 -3.38
C VAL A 296 -8.50 -15.95 -2.69
N ALA A 297 -9.11 -16.88 -3.47
CA ALA A 297 -9.99 -17.92 -2.91
C ALA A 297 -9.21 -18.86 -1.95
N PRO A 298 -9.86 -19.45 -0.92
CA PRO A 298 -11.29 -19.33 -0.55
C PRO A 298 -11.66 -18.07 0.25
N TYR A 299 -10.69 -17.33 0.76
CA TYR A 299 -10.88 -16.14 1.61
C TYR A 299 -11.81 -15.07 0.99
N SER A 300 -11.68 -14.82 -0.33
CA SER A 300 -12.54 -13.90 -1.05
C SER A 300 -13.99 -14.34 -1.12
N PHE A 301 -14.27 -15.64 -1.29
CA PHE A 301 -15.62 -16.18 -1.32
C PHE A 301 -16.30 -16.09 0.05
N GLU A 302 -15.55 -16.30 1.12
CA GLU A 302 -16.09 -16.14 2.47
C GLU A 302 -16.52 -14.70 2.75
N ALA A 303 -15.88 -13.70 2.14
CA ALA A 303 -16.27 -12.30 2.24
C ALA A 303 -17.64 -12.01 1.59
N LEU A 304 -18.08 -12.80 0.60
CA LEU A 304 -19.43 -12.66 0.03
C LEU A 304 -20.52 -13.04 1.05
N VAL A 305 -20.24 -14.02 1.91
CA VAL A 305 -21.14 -14.42 2.99
C VAL A 305 -21.04 -13.46 4.19
N ARG A 306 -19.90 -12.82 4.36
CA ARG A 306 -19.59 -11.91 5.47
C ARG A 306 -19.08 -10.58 4.96
N PRO A 307 -19.98 -9.67 4.51
CA PRO A 307 -19.58 -8.44 3.81
C PRO A 307 -18.75 -7.47 4.66
N ALA A 308 -18.77 -7.57 5.99
CA ALA A 308 -17.90 -6.81 6.88
C ALA A 308 -16.39 -7.05 6.58
N ARG A 309 -16.02 -8.22 6.05
CA ARG A 309 -14.65 -8.55 5.66
C ARG A 309 -14.10 -7.71 4.50
N PHE A 310 -14.96 -7.16 3.63
CA PHE A 310 -14.50 -6.22 2.59
C PHE A 310 -13.86 -4.97 3.17
N PHE A 311 -14.23 -4.60 4.39
CA PHE A 311 -13.77 -3.39 5.08
C PHE A 311 -12.73 -3.69 6.17
N ALA A 312 -12.47 -4.97 6.44
CA ALA A 312 -11.43 -5.38 7.39
C ALA A 312 -10.04 -5.24 6.77
N GLU A 313 -9.08 -4.83 7.57
CA GLU A 313 -7.66 -4.87 7.24
C GLU A 313 -6.94 -5.96 8.06
N PRO A 314 -5.79 -6.49 7.55
CA PRO A 314 -4.96 -7.44 8.26
C PRO A 314 -4.61 -7.00 9.67
N GLY A 315 -4.72 -7.92 10.62
CA GLY A 315 -4.31 -7.72 12.00
C GLY A 315 -5.43 -7.24 12.93
N LEU A 316 -5.06 -6.59 14.01
CA LEU A 316 -6.02 -6.16 15.04
C LEU A 316 -6.97 -5.07 14.53
N ASN A 317 -8.27 -5.29 14.71
CA ASN A 317 -9.29 -4.34 14.30
C ASN A 317 -9.34 -3.13 15.24
N LEU A 318 -8.58 -2.10 14.89
CA LEU A 318 -8.54 -0.82 15.62
C LEU A 318 -9.34 0.24 14.86
N ALA A 319 -10.06 1.07 15.61
CA ALA A 319 -10.89 2.13 15.05
C ALA A 319 -10.10 3.09 14.14
N GLY A 320 -10.68 3.43 13.01
CA GLY A 320 -10.22 4.50 12.12
C GLY A 320 -10.57 5.89 12.67
N GLY A 321 -10.14 6.92 11.92
CA GLY A 321 -10.38 8.33 12.25
C GLY A 321 -11.84 8.76 12.03
N THR A 322 -12.14 9.94 12.55
CA THR A 322 -13.42 10.62 12.27
C THR A 322 -13.45 11.18 10.86
N ALA A 323 -14.64 11.42 10.31
CA ALA A 323 -14.81 12.00 8.97
C ALA A 323 -14.04 13.33 8.78
N ALA A 324 -13.93 14.15 9.81
CA ALA A 324 -13.16 15.41 9.79
C ALA A 324 -11.65 15.17 9.61
N LEU A 325 -11.09 14.16 10.28
CA LEU A 325 -9.68 13.77 10.09
C LEU A 325 -9.46 13.17 8.68
N VAL A 326 -10.39 12.35 8.21
CA VAL A 326 -10.32 11.73 6.87
C VAL A 326 -10.32 12.80 5.78
N LEU A 327 -11.10 13.87 5.90
CA LEU A 327 -11.08 15.01 4.98
C LEU A 327 -9.70 15.69 4.90
N SER A 328 -8.94 15.71 5.98
CA SER A 328 -7.55 16.20 5.95
C SER A 328 -6.56 15.22 5.31
N GLY A 329 -7.01 14.05 4.83
CA GLY A 329 -6.18 12.98 4.31
C GLY A 329 -5.53 12.12 5.39
N ASN A 330 -5.96 12.25 6.64
CA ASN A 330 -5.43 11.49 7.77
C ASN A 330 -6.41 10.35 8.14
N PRO A 331 -6.00 9.07 8.04
CA PRO A 331 -6.89 7.95 8.36
C PRO A 331 -7.17 7.81 9.86
N GLY A 332 -6.48 8.57 10.72
CA GLY A 332 -6.65 8.55 12.17
C GLY A 332 -6.08 7.29 12.85
N GLY A 333 -6.53 7.02 14.07
CA GLY A 333 -6.06 5.88 14.85
C GLY A 333 -4.80 6.18 15.68
N ALA A 334 -4.33 5.16 16.41
CA ALA A 334 -3.14 5.29 17.25
C ALA A 334 -1.88 5.55 16.40
N GLY A 335 -1.07 6.53 16.78
CA GLY A 335 0.12 6.93 16.03
C GLY A 335 -0.17 7.79 14.79
N SER A 336 -1.39 8.33 14.66
CA SER A 336 -1.73 9.27 13.60
C SER A 336 -1.10 10.65 13.83
N LEU A 337 -0.91 11.38 12.72
CA LEU A 337 -0.44 12.75 12.78
C LEU A 337 -1.43 13.63 13.55
N PRO A 338 -0.95 14.61 14.31
CA PRO A 338 -1.83 15.56 15.01
C PRO A 338 -2.57 16.45 14.00
N TRP A 339 -3.72 16.97 14.41
CA TRP A 339 -4.61 17.77 13.56
C TRP A 339 -3.98 19.04 13.01
N TRP A 340 -2.97 19.60 13.68
CA TRP A 340 -2.25 20.80 13.25
C TRP A 340 -1.29 20.55 12.07
N THR A 341 -0.99 19.31 11.72
CA THR A 341 -0.27 18.97 10.49
C THR A 341 -1.23 18.99 9.29
N ILE A 342 -1.53 20.20 8.81
CA ILE A 342 -2.50 20.41 7.73
C ILE A 342 -1.92 19.88 6.41
N SER A 343 -2.50 18.79 5.92
CA SER A 343 -2.10 18.20 4.65
C SER A 343 -2.65 19.00 3.46
N PRO A 344 -1.84 19.28 2.43
CA PRO A 344 -2.28 20.01 1.24
C PRO A 344 -3.17 19.17 0.28
N ILE A 345 -3.51 17.92 0.61
CA ILE A 345 -4.21 16.99 -0.28
C ILE A 345 -5.53 17.59 -0.78
N LEU A 346 -6.40 18.01 0.12
CA LEU A 346 -7.70 18.58 -0.24
C LEU A 346 -7.57 19.88 -1.02
N LEU A 347 -6.65 20.75 -0.61
CA LEU A 347 -6.37 22.01 -1.29
C LEU A 347 -5.90 21.77 -2.74
N LEU A 348 -4.98 20.83 -2.93
CA LEU A 348 -4.50 20.45 -4.26
C LEU A 348 -5.61 19.89 -5.14
N LEU A 349 -6.51 19.05 -4.61
CA LEU A 349 -7.66 18.53 -5.34
C LEU A 349 -8.62 19.64 -5.76
N ILE A 350 -8.92 20.59 -4.88
CA ILE A 350 -9.78 21.74 -5.18
C ILE A 350 -9.16 22.62 -6.28
N ILE A 351 -7.90 22.98 -6.15
CA ILE A 351 -7.20 23.80 -7.17
C ILE A 351 -7.18 23.07 -8.52
N ALA A 352 -6.99 21.75 -8.50
CA ALA A 352 -6.92 20.94 -9.71
C ALA A 352 -8.25 20.89 -10.49
N LEU A 353 -9.41 20.99 -9.80
CA LEU A 353 -10.72 21.05 -10.46
C LEU A 353 -10.83 22.26 -11.41
N PHE A 354 -10.22 23.40 -11.04
CA PHE A 354 -10.26 24.65 -11.81
C PHE A 354 -9.06 24.80 -12.74
N SER A 355 -8.20 23.79 -12.85
CA SER A 355 -6.99 23.82 -13.66
C SER A 355 -7.22 23.14 -15.03
N SER A 356 -6.19 22.54 -15.61
CA SER A 356 -6.22 21.86 -16.92
C SER A 356 -7.11 20.60 -16.91
N SER A 357 -7.53 20.15 -18.10
CA SER A 357 -8.35 18.93 -18.25
C SER A 357 -7.71 17.70 -17.61
N ASN A 358 -6.38 17.52 -17.76
CA ASN A 358 -5.66 16.40 -17.16
C ASN A 358 -5.63 16.51 -15.61
N ALA A 359 -5.34 17.70 -15.06
CA ALA A 359 -5.37 17.90 -13.62
C ALA A 359 -6.78 17.72 -13.06
N ARG A 360 -7.81 18.16 -13.78
CA ARG A 360 -9.23 17.97 -13.42
C ARG A 360 -9.60 16.50 -13.35
N SER A 361 -9.14 15.69 -14.30
CA SER A 361 -9.40 14.23 -14.28
C SER A 361 -8.80 13.58 -13.03
N PHE A 362 -7.57 13.92 -12.64
CA PHE A 362 -6.98 13.46 -11.39
C PHE A 362 -7.76 13.96 -10.18
N ALA A 363 -8.20 15.23 -10.18
CA ALA A 363 -9.00 15.79 -9.09
C ALA A 363 -10.34 15.05 -8.92
N GLN A 364 -11.04 14.75 -10.01
CA GLN A 364 -12.29 13.99 -9.98
C GLN A 364 -12.08 12.60 -9.36
N VAL A 365 -11.04 11.88 -9.78
CA VAL A 365 -10.68 10.58 -9.19
C VAL A 365 -10.34 10.73 -7.71
N GLY A 366 -9.50 11.70 -7.34
CA GLY A 366 -9.11 11.93 -5.96
C GLY A 366 -10.28 12.29 -5.06
N ILE A 367 -11.19 13.15 -5.53
CA ILE A 367 -12.40 13.53 -4.79
C ILE A 367 -13.34 12.33 -4.64
N SER A 368 -13.50 11.50 -5.68
CA SER A 368 -14.32 10.28 -5.58
C SER A 368 -13.78 9.32 -4.50
N PHE A 369 -12.46 9.12 -4.44
CA PHE A 369 -11.82 8.34 -3.37
C PHE A 369 -11.98 9.00 -2.00
N MET A 370 -11.85 10.32 -1.92
CA MET A 370 -12.04 11.06 -0.67
C MET A 370 -13.48 10.96 -0.16
N CYS A 371 -14.47 11.14 -1.03
CA CYS A 371 -15.89 10.97 -0.69
C CYS A 371 -16.19 9.55 -0.23
N ALA A 372 -15.65 8.53 -0.91
CA ALA A 372 -15.78 7.15 -0.48
C ALA A 372 -15.13 6.93 0.89
N ALA A 373 -13.94 7.47 1.14
CA ALA A 373 -13.26 7.36 2.43
C ALA A 373 -14.06 8.01 3.56
N VAL A 374 -14.62 9.20 3.34
CA VAL A 374 -15.48 9.89 4.32
C VAL A 374 -16.75 9.09 4.59
N LEU A 375 -17.41 8.57 3.55
CA LEU A 375 -18.61 7.75 3.68
C LEU A 375 -18.33 6.50 4.52
N PHE A 376 -17.28 5.75 4.18
CA PHE A 376 -16.95 4.51 4.89
C PHE A 376 -16.39 4.75 6.29
N SER A 377 -15.75 5.88 6.58
CA SER A 377 -15.31 6.22 7.93
C SER A 377 -16.47 6.44 8.91
N SER A 378 -17.66 6.70 8.40
CA SER A 378 -18.88 6.87 9.20
C SER A 378 -19.57 5.53 9.52
N ILE A 379 -19.13 4.43 8.88
CA ILE A 379 -19.68 3.09 9.07
C ILE A 379 -18.91 2.38 10.19
N SER A 380 -19.62 1.85 11.18
CA SER A 380 -19.05 0.95 12.19
C SER A 380 -19.26 -0.50 11.74
N ILE A 381 -18.20 -1.28 11.76
CA ILE A 381 -18.24 -2.71 11.45
C ILE A 381 -17.90 -3.52 12.69
N THR A 382 -18.61 -4.62 12.87
CA THR A 382 -18.25 -5.67 13.81
C THR A 382 -17.47 -6.72 13.03
N VAL A 383 -16.18 -6.83 13.31
CA VAL A 383 -15.34 -7.91 12.80
C VAL A 383 -15.25 -8.98 13.87
N HIS A 384 -15.13 -10.24 13.48
CA HIS A 384 -15.06 -11.36 14.41
C HIS A 384 -14.08 -11.11 15.55
N GLY A 385 -14.53 -11.34 16.76
CA GLY A 385 -13.73 -11.15 17.97
C GLY A 385 -13.93 -9.81 18.71
N ASN A 386 -14.71 -8.85 18.16
CA ASN A 386 -15.04 -7.59 18.83
C ASN A 386 -16.55 -7.52 19.13
N SER A 387 -16.88 -7.25 20.38
CA SER A 387 -18.27 -7.05 20.84
C SER A 387 -18.86 -5.71 20.40
N SER A 388 -18.02 -4.70 20.24
CA SER A 388 -18.45 -3.35 19.83
C SER A 388 -18.02 -3.07 18.39
N GLY A 389 -18.94 -2.50 17.60
CA GLY A 389 -18.61 -2.01 16.26
C GLY A 389 -17.50 -0.98 16.31
N THR A 390 -16.47 -1.18 15.50
CA THR A 390 -15.37 -0.23 15.35
C THR A 390 -15.52 0.54 14.05
N ARG A 391 -15.12 1.83 14.04
CA ARG A 391 -15.08 2.62 12.80
C ARG A 391 -14.13 1.99 11.82
N THR A 392 -14.57 1.91 10.56
CA THR A 392 -13.79 1.34 9.48
C THR A 392 -12.48 2.10 9.28
N TRP A 393 -11.41 1.38 9.08
CA TRP A 393 -10.15 1.96 8.60
C TRP A 393 -10.25 2.25 7.11
N VAL A 394 -10.04 3.51 6.72
CA VAL A 394 -10.18 3.98 5.33
C VAL A 394 -8.84 4.33 4.66
N GLY A 395 -7.73 3.92 5.26
CA GLY A 395 -6.39 4.23 4.75
C GLY A 395 -6.19 3.83 3.30
N THR A 396 -6.64 2.66 2.90
CA THR A 396 -6.54 2.14 1.52
C THR A 396 -7.26 3.02 0.50
N LEU A 397 -8.43 3.57 0.84
CA LEU A 397 -9.15 4.52 -0.03
C LEU A 397 -8.40 5.86 -0.10
N LEU A 398 -7.86 6.34 1.02
CA LEU A 398 -7.07 7.56 1.06
C LEU A 398 -5.78 7.46 0.24
N VAL A 399 -5.24 6.27 -0.01
CA VAL A 399 -4.12 6.08 -0.95
C VAL A 399 -4.48 6.59 -2.34
N GLY A 400 -5.68 6.26 -2.84
CA GLY A 400 -6.17 6.74 -4.14
C GLY A 400 -6.31 8.27 -4.18
N ALA A 401 -6.89 8.87 -3.12
CA ALA A 401 -7.03 10.32 -3.01
C ALA A 401 -5.65 11.02 -2.95
N THR A 402 -4.71 10.49 -2.17
CA THR A 402 -3.36 11.04 -2.03
C THR A 402 -2.58 10.96 -3.34
N LEU A 403 -2.58 9.80 -4.00
CA LEU A 403 -1.90 9.61 -5.29
C LEU A 403 -2.45 10.55 -6.35
N ALA A 404 -3.77 10.66 -6.45
CA ALA A 404 -4.44 11.56 -7.39
C ALA A 404 -4.13 13.03 -7.09
N SER A 405 -4.11 13.44 -5.81
CA SER A 405 -3.74 14.79 -5.38
C SER A 405 -2.30 15.15 -5.78
N VAL A 406 -1.35 14.27 -5.49
CA VAL A 406 0.07 14.49 -5.83
C VAL A 406 0.26 14.51 -7.35
N ALA A 407 -0.41 13.62 -8.10
CA ALA A 407 -0.37 13.61 -9.56
C ALA A 407 -0.94 14.91 -10.15
N ALA A 408 -2.06 15.38 -9.63
CA ALA A 408 -2.65 16.66 -10.03
C ALA A 408 -1.68 17.83 -9.74
N GLY A 409 -1.04 17.82 -8.57
CA GLY A 409 -0.03 18.81 -8.19
C GLY A 409 1.15 18.86 -9.15
N VAL A 410 1.67 17.70 -9.57
CA VAL A 410 2.75 17.61 -10.57
C VAL A 410 2.31 18.19 -11.91
N VAL A 411 1.11 17.86 -12.40
CA VAL A 411 0.57 18.39 -13.67
C VAL A 411 0.38 19.92 -13.59
N ILE A 412 -0.09 20.44 -12.46
CA ILE A 412 -0.26 21.88 -12.24
C ILE A 412 1.10 22.58 -12.22
N LEU A 413 2.06 22.07 -11.44
CA LEU A 413 3.39 22.68 -11.31
C LEU A 413 4.18 22.67 -12.62
N ASP A 414 4.09 21.58 -13.39
CA ASP A 414 4.76 21.48 -14.70
C ASP A 414 4.21 22.53 -15.67
N ARG A 415 2.90 22.73 -15.69
CA ARG A 415 2.25 23.78 -16.49
C ARG A 415 2.52 25.19 -15.97
N LEU A 416 2.46 25.39 -14.65
CA LEU A 416 2.75 26.70 -14.04
C LEU A 416 4.17 27.15 -14.36
N ARG A 417 5.15 26.27 -14.30
CA ARG A 417 6.54 26.59 -14.65
C ARG A 417 6.64 27.21 -16.04
N THR A 418 5.98 26.62 -17.04
CA THR A 418 6.02 27.15 -18.41
C THR A 418 5.34 28.53 -18.54
N VAL A 419 4.25 28.74 -17.81
CA VAL A 419 3.51 30.02 -17.81
C VAL A 419 4.25 31.08 -17.02
N LEU A 420 4.84 30.76 -15.86
CA LEU A 420 5.54 31.70 -14.99
C LEU A 420 6.84 32.22 -15.62
N ILE A 421 7.54 31.37 -16.39
CA ILE A 421 8.75 31.81 -17.12
C ILE A 421 8.40 32.78 -18.25
N ALA A 422 7.19 32.67 -18.83
CA ALA A 422 6.77 33.43 -19.98
C ALA A 422 5.97 34.72 -19.66
N SER A 423 5.59 34.96 -18.38
CA SER A 423 4.67 36.05 -18.02
C SER A 423 5.24 36.97 -16.93
N ASN A 424 4.80 38.26 -16.95
CA ASN A 424 5.02 39.18 -15.86
C ASN A 424 4.32 38.71 -14.57
N ILE A 425 4.70 39.30 -13.41
CA ILE A 425 4.14 38.93 -12.10
C ILE A 425 2.62 39.17 -12.09
N HIS A 426 1.87 38.10 -11.89
CA HIS A 426 0.41 38.04 -11.82
C HIS A 426 -0.04 37.30 -10.55
N TYR A 427 -1.34 37.38 -10.19
CA TYR A 427 -1.94 36.61 -9.06
C TYR A 427 -1.59 35.12 -9.06
N ARG A 428 -1.30 34.52 -10.23
CA ARG A 428 -0.87 33.10 -10.37
C ARG A 428 0.47 32.84 -9.69
N HIS A 429 1.38 33.83 -9.65
CA HIS A 429 2.66 33.70 -8.95
C HIS A 429 2.44 33.66 -7.43
N ILE A 430 1.52 34.49 -6.93
CA ILE A 430 1.15 34.54 -5.51
C ILE A 430 0.51 33.19 -5.10
N LEU A 431 -0.41 32.69 -5.91
CA LEU A 431 -1.06 31.39 -5.63
C LEU A 431 -0.06 30.23 -5.65
N ALA A 432 0.87 30.21 -6.61
CA ALA A 432 1.93 29.20 -6.69
C ALA A 432 2.88 29.30 -5.47
N GLY A 433 3.24 30.50 -5.06
CA GLY A 433 4.04 30.76 -3.86
C GLY A 433 3.33 30.29 -2.59
N LEU A 434 2.05 30.60 -2.43
CA LEU A 434 1.24 30.13 -1.29
C LEU A 434 1.18 28.61 -1.23
N LEU A 435 0.94 27.95 -2.37
CA LEU A 435 0.90 26.49 -2.45
C LEU A 435 2.25 25.88 -2.06
N LEU A 436 3.34 26.48 -2.53
CA LEU A 436 4.69 26.04 -2.18
C LEU A 436 4.96 26.20 -0.67
N ILE A 437 4.54 27.30 -0.07
CA ILE A 437 4.67 27.55 1.38
C ILE A 437 3.88 26.50 2.16
N VAL A 438 2.62 26.24 1.81
CA VAL A 438 1.77 25.24 2.48
C VAL A 438 2.39 23.84 2.39
N THR A 439 2.89 23.46 1.22
CA THR A 439 3.53 22.13 1.04
C THR A 439 4.85 22.04 1.79
N ALA A 440 5.63 23.10 1.84
CA ALA A 440 6.88 23.16 2.61
C ALA A 440 6.60 23.10 4.13
N MET A 441 5.63 23.86 4.63
CA MET A 441 5.22 23.80 6.04
C MET A 441 4.74 22.40 6.43
N TYR A 442 3.92 21.77 5.58
CA TYR A 442 3.50 20.40 5.80
C TYR A 442 4.70 19.43 5.85
N SER A 443 5.65 19.54 4.91
CA SER A 443 6.83 18.68 4.87
C SER A 443 7.68 18.83 6.14
N VAL A 444 7.96 20.07 6.54
CA VAL A 444 8.76 20.36 7.75
C VAL A 444 8.05 19.85 9.01
N SER A 445 6.75 20.12 9.15
CA SER A 445 5.97 19.67 10.31
C SER A 445 5.88 18.14 10.39
N SER A 446 5.69 17.46 9.25
CA SER A 446 5.63 16.00 9.17
C SER A 446 6.97 15.36 9.50
N ILE A 447 8.08 15.92 9.01
CA ILE A 447 9.43 15.44 9.34
C ILE A 447 9.72 15.66 10.83
N GLY A 448 9.46 16.86 11.34
CA GLY A 448 9.67 17.20 12.75
C GLY A 448 8.88 16.25 13.67
N TRP A 449 7.60 16.05 13.36
CA TRP A 449 6.77 15.10 14.12
C TRP A 449 7.26 13.65 14.02
N SER A 450 7.68 13.20 12.83
CA SER A 450 8.21 11.85 12.64
C SER A 450 9.46 11.58 13.46
N ILE A 451 10.36 12.56 13.55
CA ILE A 451 11.61 12.45 14.31
C ILE A 451 11.35 12.46 15.83
N THR A 452 10.40 13.25 16.29
CA THR A 452 10.08 13.42 17.73
C THR A 452 9.08 12.38 18.20
N ALA A 453 7.80 12.58 17.94
CA ALA A 453 6.70 11.76 18.42
C ALA A 453 6.46 10.48 17.61
N GLY A 454 6.85 10.46 16.33
CA GLY A 454 6.67 9.27 15.46
C GLY A 454 7.53 8.08 15.88
N ALA A 455 8.66 8.32 16.54
CA ALA A 455 9.52 7.26 17.06
C ALA A 455 8.89 6.51 18.24
N ASP A 456 8.03 7.17 19.02
CA ASP A 456 7.29 6.59 20.17
C ASP A 456 5.91 6.07 19.77
N SER A 457 5.75 5.75 18.47
CA SER A 457 4.52 5.19 17.92
C SER A 457 4.18 3.81 18.51
N PRO A 458 2.93 3.35 18.39
CA PRO A 458 2.49 2.05 18.89
C PRO A 458 3.29 0.86 18.37
N VAL A 459 3.83 0.95 17.14
CA VAL A 459 4.65 -0.12 16.53
C VAL A 459 6.09 0.04 16.99
N GLN A 460 6.53 -0.90 17.81
CA GLN A 460 7.88 -0.92 18.38
C GLN A 460 8.45 -2.33 18.38
N SER A 461 9.76 -2.43 18.56
CA SER A 461 10.41 -3.71 18.82
C SER A 461 10.15 -4.11 20.28
N ASN A 462 9.41 -5.18 20.46
CA ASN A 462 9.13 -5.74 21.78
C ASN A 462 10.03 -6.94 22.04
N MET A 463 11.13 -6.70 22.72
CA MET A 463 12.04 -7.77 23.16
C MET A 463 11.54 -8.54 24.38
N LYS A 464 10.52 -8.00 25.08
CA LYS A 464 9.94 -8.64 26.26
C LYS A 464 8.66 -9.34 25.84
N GLY A 465 8.54 -10.63 26.17
CA GLY A 465 7.28 -11.38 26.01
C GLY A 465 6.15 -10.61 26.68
N VAL A 466 5.06 -10.44 25.95
CA VAL A 466 3.90 -9.65 26.40
C VAL A 466 3.12 -10.41 27.48
N MET A 467 3.25 -11.74 27.48
CA MET A 467 2.58 -12.64 28.41
C MET A 467 3.57 -13.17 29.45
N PRO A 468 3.15 -13.31 30.72
CA PRO A 468 3.94 -13.97 31.74
C PRO A 468 4.27 -15.42 31.34
N ALA A 469 5.49 -15.88 31.65
CA ALA A 469 6.00 -17.19 31.23
C ALA A 469 5.13 -18.37 31.70
N PHE A 470 4.44 -18.27 32.85
CA PHE A 470 3.56 -19.32 33.33
C PHE A 470 2.29 -19.47 32.49
N LEU A 471 1.82 -18.40 31.81
CA LEU A 471 0.69 -18.46 30.89
C LEU A 471 1.08 -19.11 29.56
N THR A 472 2.35 -19.00 29.16
CA THR A 472 2.89 -19.62 27.95
C THR A 472 3.28 -21.09 28.15
N ALA A 473 3.55 -21.49 29.38
CA ALA A 473 3.96 -22.86 29.70
C ALA A 473 2.81 -23.90 29.57
N GLU A 474 1.57 -23.44 29.72
CA GLU A 474 0.39 -24.29 29.60
C GLU A 474 -0.34 -24.03 28.27
N ALA A 475 0.12 -24.69 27.19
CA ALA A 475 -0.36 -24.45 25.82
C ALA A 475 -1.87 -24.64 25.59
N ASP A 476 -2.52 -25.45 26.44
CA ASP A 476 -3.97 -25.76 26.29
C ASP A 476 -4.86 -24.85 27.15
N THR A 477 -4.29 -23.99 27.99
CA THR A 477 -5.09 -23.11 28.85
C THR A 477 -5.52 -21.86 28.09
N LYS A 478 -6.82 -21.56 28.21
CA LYS A 478 -7.40 -20.33 27.66
C LYS A 478 -7.24 -19.19 28.68
N THR A 479 -6.74 -18.08 28.19
CA THR A 479 -6.58 -16.83 28.95
C THR A 479 -7.45 -15.75 28.34
N LEU A 480 -8.33 -15.13 29.13
CA LEU A 480 -9.05 -13.93 28.73
C LEU A 480 -8.11 -12.73 28.88
N VAL A 481 -7.74 -12.11 27.78
CA VAL A 481 -6.89 -10.92 27.78
C VAL A 481 -7.74 -9.68 27.66
N LEU A 482 -7.66 -8.78 28.64
CA LEU A 482 -8.30 -7.48 28.64
C LEU A 482 -7.30 -6.41 28.20
N ARG A 483 -7.68 -5.60 27.22
CA ARG A 483 -6.87 -4.52 26.68
C ARG A 483 -7.66 -3.22 26.61
N GLU A 484 -7.11 -2.15 27.15
CA GLU A 484 -7.67 -0.81 26.99
C GLU A 484 -7.19 -0.21 25.66
N VAL A 485 -8.13 0.23 24.80
CA VAL A 485 -7.86 0.79 23.48
C VAL A 485 -8.57 2.13 23.37
N GLY A 486 -7.87 3.15 22.88
CA GLY A 486 -8.46 4.46 22.65
C GLY A 486 -7.52 5.62 22.97
N SER A 487 -8.03 6.84 22.82
CA SER A 487 -7.36 8.09 23.23
C SER A 487 -7.74 8.46 24.67
N ALA A 488 -7.04 9.45 25.23
CA ALA A 488 -7.28 9.92 26.60
C ALA A 488 -8.75 10.25 26.91
N ASN A 489 -9.53 10.64 25.89
CA ASN A 489 -10.93 11.07 26.04
C ASN A 489 -11.99 10.02 25.64
N SER A 490 -11.59 8.90 25.05
CA SER A 490 -12.50 7.80 24.69
C SER A 490 -11.75 6.47 24.78
N LYS A 491 -11.84 5.84 25.93
CA LYS A 491 -11.25 4.54 26.20
C LYS A 491 -12.33 3.47 26.06
N SER A 492 -12.05 2.43 25.29
CA SER A 492 -12.86 1.22 25.23
C SER A 492 -12.03 0.02 25.67
N ILE A 493 -12.66 -0.92 26.36
CA ILE A 493 -12.02 -2.15 26.76
C ILE A 493 -12.38 -3.21 25.71
N GLN A 494 -11.36 -3.78 25.13
CA GLN A 494 -11.47 -4.92 24.23
C GLN A 494 -10.95 -6.16 24.94
N TYR A 495 -11.53 -7.30 24.64
CA TYR A 495 -11.06 -8.57 25.16
C TYR A 495 -10.89 -9.57 24.01
N TYR A 496 -9.99 -10.50 24.22
CA TYR A 496 -9.79 -11.65 23.35
C TYR A 496 -9.33 -12.85 24.18
N ILE A 497 -9.52 -14.05 23.63
CA ILE A 497 -9.09 -15.28 24.27
C ILE A 497 -7.78 -15.71 23.60
N SER A 498 -6.74 -15.84 24.40
CA SER A 498 -5.43 -16.35 23.99
C SER A 498 -5.22 -17.76 24.52
N ARG A 499 -4.40 -18.54 23.80
CA ARG A 499 -3.95 -19.88 24.22
C ARG A 499 -2.42 -19.90 24.27
N GLY A 500 -1.89 -19.59 25.45
CA GLY A 500 -0.46 -19.62 25.72
C GLY A 500 0.30 -18.39 25.26
N GLU A 501 0.30 -18.04 23.97
CA GLU A 501 1.04 -16.91 23.40
C GLU A 501 0.15 -15.70 23.13
N ASP A 502 0.76 -14.54 22.88
CA ASP A 502 0.03 -13.36 22.41
C ASP A 502 -0.47 -13.59 20.96
N ILE A 503 -1.48 -12.83 20.54
CA ILE A 503 -2.08 -12.98 19.22
C ILE A 503 -1.02 -12.83 18.13
N SER A 504 -0.94 -13.84 17.27
CA SER A 504 -0.03 -13.88 16.12
C SER A 504 -0.68 -13.31 14.85
N LEU A 505 0.18 -13.00 13.85
CA LEU A 505 -0.27 -12.54 12.53
C LEU A 505 -1.22 -13.55 11.88
N GLY A 506 -2.39 -13.07 11.44
CA GLY A 506 -3.45 -13.86 10.82
C GLY A 506 -4.53 -14.34 11.79
N GLU A 507 -4.21 -14.55 13.06
CA GLU A 507 -5.20 -15.00 14.06
C GLU A 507 -6.40 -14.07 14.21
N PRO A 508 -6.24 -12.72 14.25
CA PRO A 508 -7.40 -11.83 14.33
C PRO A 508 -8.36 -11.96 13.16
N ASP A 509 -7.84 -12.33 11.98
CA ASP A 509 -8.63 -12.41 10.75
C ASP A 509 -9.45 -13.71 10.65
N VAL A 510 -8.99 -14.78 11.31
CA VAL A 510 -9.71 -16.06 11.35
C VAL A 510 -10.51 -16.26 12.63
N ALA A 511 -10.38 -15.37 13.62
CA ALA A 511 -11.11 -15.48 14.87
C ALA A 511 -12.62 -15.64 14.64
N SER A 512 -13.22 -16.69 15.22
CA SER A 512 -14.67 -16.89 15.21
C SER A 512 -15.35 -15.82 16.06
N GLY A 513 -16.62 -15.54 15.77
CA GLY A 513 -17.44 -14.66 16.59
C GLY A 513 -17.41 -15.10 18.04
N GLN A 514 -17.49 -14.13 18.95
CA GLN A 514 -17.45 -14.41 20.38
C GLN A 514 -18.70 -15.17 20.83
N VAL A 515 -18.51 -16.06 21.76
CA VAL A 515 -19.63 -16.73 22.44
C VAL A 515 -20.32 -15.68 23.30
N ARG A 516 -21.61 -15.43 23.04
CA ARG A 516 -22.40 -14.39 23.72
C ARG A 516 -22.33 -14.49 25.26
N ALA A 517 -22.25 -15.69 25.79
CA ALA A 517 -22.12 -15.90 27.25
C ALA A 517 -20.79 -15.34 27.79
N ILE A 518 -19.69 -15.54 27.06
CA ILE A 518 -18.37 -14.98 27.43
C ILE A 518 -18.38 -13.45 27.28
N GLU A 519 -19.05 -12.93 26.25
CA GLU A 519 -19.20 -11.49 26.04
C GLU A 519 -19.90 -10.82 27.21
N ILE A 520 -21.04 -11.36 27.60
CA ILE A 520 -21.82 -10.86 28.76
C ILE A 520 -20.97 -10.94 30.03
N ALA A 521 -20.35 -12.10 30.29
CA ALA A 521 -19.51 -12.29 31.47
C ALA A 521 -18.28 -11.37 31.49
N ALA A 522 -17.67 -11.06 30.36
CA ALA A 522 -16.57 -10.12 30.27
C ALA A 522 -17.03 -8.66 30.50
N GLN A 523 -18.22 -8.29 30.01
CA GLN A 523 -18.81 -6.99 30.26
C GLN A 523 -19.15 -6.82 31.74
N GLU A 524 -19.84 -7.81 32.35
CA GLU A 524 -20.18 -7.84 33.77
C GLU A 524 -18.92 -7.78 34.66
N LEU A 525 -17.83 -8.44 34.25
CA LEU A 525 -16.53 -8.37 34.92
C LEU A 525 -15.97 -6.94 34.94
N ILE A 526 -16.07 -6.23 33.81
CA ILE A 526 -15.57 -4.86 33.67
C ILE A 526 -16.44 -3.87 34.48
N ASP A 527 -17.76 -4.08 34.43
CA ASP A 527 -18.74 -3.23 35.11
C ASP A 527 -18.84 -3.51 36.65
N GLY A 528 -18.22 -4.60 37.10
CA GLY A 528 -18.22 -4.98 38.52
C GLY A 528 -19.51 -5.68 39.00
N SER A 529 -20.38 -6.09 38.05
CA SER A 529 -21.62 -6.83 38.35
C SER A 529 -21.46 -8.35 38.20
N GLY A 530 -20.26 -8.82 37.89
CA GLY A 530 -19.97 -10.19 37.44
C GLY A 530 -19.83 -11.24 38.55
N ILE A 531 -20.81 -11.39 39.43
CA ILE A 531 -20.78 -12.40 40.51
C ILE A 531 -20.72 -13.83 39.96
N SER A 532 -21.35 -14.08 38.79
CA SER A 532 -21.35 -15.39 38.12
C SER A 532 -20.31 -15.52 37.01
N SER A 533 -19.55 -14.46 36.69
CA SER A 533 -18.61 -14.46 35.58
C SER A 533 -17.52 -15.53 35.71
N SER A 534 -17.06 -15.85 36.92
CA SER A 534 -16.08 -16.90 37.17
C SER A 534 -16.59 -18.29 36.77
N GLN A 535 -17.87 -18.57 37.01
CA GLN A 535 -18.51 -19.84 36.65
C GLN A 535 -18.63 -19.98 35.12
N VAL A 536 -19.01 -18.89 34.43
CA VAL A 536 -19.08 -18.86 32.98
C VAL A 536 -17.69 -19.08 32.38
N PHE A 537 -16.66 -18.39 32.85
CA PHE A 537 -15.30 -18.55 32.34
C PHE A 537 -14.76 -19.96 32.54
N SER A 538 -14.99 -20.56 33.73
CA SER A 538 -14.58 -21.93 34.01
C SER A 538 -15.31 -22.95 33.14
N ALA A 539 -16.61 -22.75 32.86
CA ALA A 539 -17.39 -23.63 31.96
C ALA A 539 -16.84 -23.64 30.53
N TYR A 540 -16.25 -22.55 30.08
CA TYR A 540 -15.57 -22.47 28.76
C TYR A 540 -14.07 -22.78 28.81
N GLY A 541 -13.55 -23.20 29.96
CA GLY A 541 -12.15 -23.56 30.16
C GLY A 541 -11.20 -22.34 30.17
N ILE A 542 -11.70 -21.16 30.49
CA ILE A 542 -10.88 -19.95 30.68
C ILE A 542 -10.34 -19.97 32.11
N LYS A 543 -9.05 -20.20 32.25
CA LYS A 543 -8.38 -20.36 33.56
C LYS A 543 -7.83 -19.05 34.09
N TYR A 544 -7.37 -18.17 33.22
CA TYR A 544 -6.72 -16.91 33.60
C TYR A 544 -7.40 -15.71 32.98
N ILE A 545 -7.35 -14.58 33.68
CA ILE A 545 -7.68 -13.25 33.16
C ILE A 545 -6.42 -12.42 33.24
N PHE A 546 -5.94 -11.98 32.06
CA PHE A 546 -4.74 -11.17 31.95
C PHE A 546 -5.10 -9.74 31.54
N VAL A 547 -4.71 -8.79 32.38
CA VAL A 547 -4.94 -7.35 32.13
C VAL A 547 -3.68 -6.74 31.55
N LYS A 548 -3.73 -6.38 30.26
CA LYS A 548 -2.58 -5.88 29.51
C LYS A 548 -2.37 -4.38 29.75
N ASN A 549 -1.21 -4.01 30.28
CA ASN A 549 -0.85 -2.59 30.48
C ASN A 549 -0.68 -1.84 29.15
N PRO A 550 -1.03 -0.53 29.08
CA PRO A 550 -1.59 0.31 30.14
C PRO A 550 -3.10 0.06 30.34
N PHE A 551 -3.55 0.02 31.58
CA PHE A 551 -4.94 -0.24 31.93
C PHE A 551 -5.40 0.63 33.12
N SER A 552 -6.70 0.96 33.17
CA SER A 552 -7.28 1.79 34.22
C SER A 552 -7.23 1.10 35.58
N ARG A 553 -6.64 1.78 36.58
CA ARG A 553 -6.55 1.26 37.95
C ARG A 553 -7.92 1.00 38.60
N ASN A 554 -8.94 1.76 38.18
CA ASN A 554 -10.30 1.58 38.72
C ASN A 554 -10.89 0.24 38.31
N VAL A 555 -10.75 -0.15 37.01
CA VAL A 555 -11.24 -1.45 36.54
C VAL A 555 -10.47 -2.60 37.16
N ILE A 556 -9.16 -2.46 37.39
CA ILE A 556 -8.37 -3.48 38.11
C ILE A 556 -8.93 -3.68 39.52
N ARG A 557 -9.21 -2.59 40.25
CA ARG A 557 -9.82 -2.68 41.61
C ARG A 557 -11.22 -3.29 41.59
N THR A 558 -12.00 -3.00 40.56
CA THR A 558 -13.32 -3.60 40.37
C THR A 558 -13.20 -5.12 40.21
N ILE A 559 -12.28 -5.58 39.34
CA ILE A 559 -12.01 -7.01 39.12
C ILE A 559 -11.49 -7.68 40.42
N ASP A 560 -10.56 -7.05 41.12
CA ASP A 560 -9.99 -7.54 42.38
C ASP A 560 -11.05 -7.69 43.49
N GLY A 561 -12.15 -6.91 43.40
CA GLY A 561 -13.27 -6.96 44.36
C GLY A 561 -14.31 -8.05 44.10
N LEU A 562 -14.25 -8.70 42.92
CA LEU A 562 -15.20 -9.75 42.54
C LEU A 562 -14.82 -11.11 43.15
N GLY A 563 -15.81 -11.82 43.68
CA GLY A 563 -15.62 -13.18 44.19
C GLY A 563 -15.31 -14.18 43.07
N GLY A 564 -14.54 -15.22 43.41
CA GLY A 564 -14.18 -16.30 42.46
C GLY A 564 -12.94 -16.06 41.60
N PHE A 565 -12.25 -14.92 41.82
CA PHE A 565 -10.95 -14.61 41.18
C PHE A 565 -9.88 -14.45 42.26
N ALA A 566 -8.69 -14.98 42.01
CA ALA A 566 -7.51 -14.80 42.83
C ALA A 566 -6.42 -14.11 42.03
N ARG A 567 -5.80 -13.09 42.62
CA ARG A 567 -4.67 -12.40 41.97
C ARG A 567 -3.41 -13.25 42.09
N THR A 568 -2.75 -13.45 40.96
CA THR A 568 -1.49 -14.19 40.86
C THR A 568 -0.32 -13.27 40.53
#